data_8cd13f91aac91b90f2f08fe27bedbf9b
#
_entry.id   8cd13f91aac91b90f2f08fe27bedbf9b
#
_cell.length_a   1.000
_cell.length_b   1.000
_cell.length_c   1.000
_cell.angle_alpha   90.00
_cell.angle_beta   90.00
_cell.angle_gamma   90.00
#
_symmetry.space_group_name_H-M   'P 1'
#
loop_
_entity.id
_entity.type
_entity.pdbx_description
1 polymer ?
#
loop_
_entity_poly.entity_id
_entity_poly.type
_entity_poly.pdbx_seq_one_letter_code
_entity_poly.pdbx_strand_id
1 'polypeptide(L)'
;MPTKTWKNTEKKVAKITGGKRVGNRGTNTQDVDTDGVPGVERFSIECKHSSSLPAWLRDGYAQATRNAPEGKQPLLVVHPKHSRIYYAVLPLDVLVEMIKQ
;
A
#
# COMPACT_ATOMS: atom_id res chain seq x y z
N MET A 1 -11.89 -0.97 -20.64
CA MET A 1 -11.88 -2.42 -20.51
C MET A 1 -11.43 -2.84 -19.14
N PRO A 2 -12.22 -3.61 -18.45
CA PRO A 2 -11.88 -4.00 -17.09
C PRO A 2 -10.71 -4.97 -16.97
N THR A 3 -10.35 -5.63 -18.06
CA THR A 3 -9.33 -6.67 -18.03
C THR A 3 -7.94 -6.19 -17.64
N LYS A 4 -7.71 -4.88 -17.61
CA LYS A 4 -6.38 -4.35 -17.30
C LYS A 4 -6.35 -3.53 -16.02
N THR A 5 -7.35 -3.71 -15.17
CA THR A 5 -7.45 -2.93 -13.95
C THR A 5 -6.27 -3.17 -13.00
N TRP A 6 -5.87 -4.42 -12.84
CA TRP A 6 -4.73 -4.74 -11.96
C TRP A 6 -3.43 -4.15 -12.51
N LYS A 7 -3.27 -4.11 -13.83
CA LYS A 7 -2.09 -3.49 -14.42
C LYS A 7 -2.08 -1.99 -14.17
N ASN A 8 -3.24 -1.37 -14.21
CA ASN A 8 -3.34 0.06 -13.92
C ASN A 8 -3.01 0.35 -12.46
N THR A 9 -3.39 -0.55 -11.55
CA THR A 9 -3.01 -0.43 -10.14
C THR A 9 -1.50 -0.46 -9.99
N GLU A 10 -0.83 -1.42 -10.63
CA GLU A 10 0.62 -1.53 -10.57
C GLU A 10 1.30 -0.29 -11.14
N LYS A 11 0.77 0.25 -12.23
CA LYS A 11 1.32 1.48 -12.83
C LYS A 11 1.19 2.66 -11.89
N LYS A 12 0.06 2.78 -11.21
CA LYS A 12 -0.13 3.86 -10.26
C LYS A 12 0.77 3.71 -9.04
N VAL A 13 0.95 2.49 -8.54
CA VAL A 13 1.86 2.24 -7.44
C VAL A 13 3.29 2.59 -7.84
N ALA A 14 3.69 2.23 -9.06
CA ALA A 14 5.01 2.60 -9.55
C ALA A 14 5.17 4.12 -9.57
N LYS A 15 4.14 4.84 -10.00
CA LYS A 15 4.19 6.29 -10.04
C LYS A 15 4.28 6.90 -8.65
N ILE A 16 3.47 6.41 -7.71
CA ILE A 16 3.47 6.91 -6.33
C ILE A 16 4.83 6.70 -5.67
N THR A 17 5.43 5.52 -5.88
CA THR A 17 6.68 5.14 -5.23
C THR A 17 7.92 5.66 -5.94
N GLY A 18 7.80 6.05 -7.20
CA GLY A 18 8.93 6.42 -8.02
C GLY A 18 9.62 5.23 -8.67
N GLY A 19 9.02 4.05 -8.55
CA GLY A 19 9.59 2.82 -9.10
C GLY A 19 9.13 2.51 -10.51
N LYS A 20 9.32 1.28 -10.90
CA LYS A 20 8.94 0.79 -12.22
C LYS A 20 8.13 -0.48 -12.09
N ARG A 21 7.10 -0.62 -12.93
CA ARG A 21 6.32 -1.84 -12.97
C ARG A 21 7.14 -2.96 -13.59
N VAL A 22 7.18 -4.11 -12.91
CA VAL A 22 7.98 -5.25 -13.40
C VAL A 22 7.24 -6.05 -14.47
N GLY A 23 5.93 -6.24 -14.29
CA GLY A 23 5.16 -7.04 -15.22
C GLY A 23 5.34 -8.53 -14.98
N ASN A 24 5.02 -9.33 -16.00
CA ASN A 24 5.08 -10.79 -15.89
C ASN A 24 6.49 -11.28 -16.23
N ARG A 25 7.36 -11.30 -15.23
CA ARG A 25 8.75 -11.68 -15.43
C ARG A 25 9.13 -12.95 -14.72
N GLY A 26 8.18 -13.82 -14.46
CA GLY A 26 8.46 -15.06 -13.79
C GLY A 26 7.93 -15.07 -12.37
N THR A 27 8.46 -15.97 -11.56
CA THR A 27 7.98 -16.15 -10.19
C THR A 27 8.89 -15.47 -9.19
N ASN A 28 8.36 -15.20 -8.02
CA ASN A 28 9.11 -14.64 -6.89
C ASN A 28 9.66 -13.24 -7.16
N THR A 29 8.99 -12.51 -8.03
CA THR A 29 9.37 -11.13 -8.28
C THR A 29 8.33 -10.19 -7.69
N GLN A 30 8.81 -9.04 -7.23
CA GLN A 30 7.91 -7.99 -6.77
C GLN A 30 7.16 -7.40 -7.96
N ASP A 31 6.02 -6.80 -7.69
CA ASP A 31 5.21 -6.18 -8.75
C ASP A 31 5.76 -4.84 -9.20
N VAL A 32 6.42 -4.13 -8.30
CA VAL A 32 7.01 -2.82 -8.58
C VAL A 32 8.43 -2.82 -8.06
N ASP A 33 9.36 -2.44 -8.93
CA ASP A 33 10.78 -2.34 -8.61
C ASP A 33 11.10 -0.92 -8.19
N THR A 34 11.57 -0.74 -6.98
CA THR A 34 11.92 0.56 -6.43
C THR A 34 13.41 0.72 -6.21
N ASP A 35 14.24 -0.09 -6.85
CA ASP A 35 15.68 0.07 -6.75
C ASP A 35 16.10 1.48 -7.17
N GLY A 36 16.96 2.09 -6.36
CA GLY A 36 17.42 3.43 -6.63
C GLY A 36 16.52 4.53 -6.07
N VAL A 37 15.37 4.18 -5.50
CA VAL A 37 14.47 5.16 -4.88
C VAL A 37 14.78 5.21 -3.38
N PRO A 38 15.42 6.27 -2.89
CA PRO A 38 15.88 6.31 -1.49
C PRO A 38 14.76 6.02 -0.50
N GLY A 39 15.04 5.10 0.42
CA GLY A 39 14.09 4.72 1.46
C GLY A 39 13.06 3.70 0.99
N VAL A 40 12.47 3.91 -0.17
CA VAL A 40 11.44 3.01 -0.70
C VAL A 40 12.06 1.72 -1.21
N GLU A 41 13.31 1.75 -1.60
CA GLU A 41 14.01 0.59 -2.17
C GLU A 41 14.12 -0.58 -1.20
N ARG A 42 13.92 -0.33 0.10
CA ARG A 42 13.96 -1.39 1.09
C ARG A 42 12.73 -2.31 1.05
N PHE A 43 11.69 -1.92 0.33
CA PHE A 43 10.43 -2.65 0.32
C PHE A 43 10.29 -3.48 -0.94
N SER A 44 9.83 -4.72 -0.77
CA SER A 44 9.37 -5.55 -1.88
C SER A 44 7.87 -5.35 -1.98
N ILE A 45 7.39 -4.92 -3.14
CA ILE A 45 6.02 -4.45 -3.28
C ILE A 45 5.18 -5.46 -4.04
N GLU A 46 4.10 -5.89 -3.39
CA GLU A 46 3.08 -6.74 -4.00
C GLU A 46 1.80 -5.93 -4.09
N CYS A 47 1.19 -5.89 -5.26
CA CYS A 47 -0.04 -5.13 -5.49
C CYS A 47 -1.21 -6.08 -5.63
N LYS A 48 -2.30 -5.75 -4.98
CA LYS A 48 -3.57 -6.45 -5.14
C LYS A 48 -4.63 -5.44 -5.46
N HIS A 49 -5.45 -5.75 -6.45
CA HIS A 49 -6.56 -4.89 -6.83
C HIS A 49 -7.87 -5.54 -6.42
N SER A 50 -8.74 -4.77 -5.84
CA SER A 50 -10.06 -5.24 -5.43
C SER A 50 -11.08 -4.18 -5.77
N SER A 51 -12.30 -4.62 -6.08
CA SER A 51 -13.39 -3.67 -6.35
C SER A 51 -13.73 -2.83 -5.12
N SER A 52 -13.48 -3.39 -3.93
CA SER A 52 -13.70 -2.67 -2.69
C SER A 52 -12.89 -3.32 -1.58
N LEU A 53 -12.62 -2.58 -0.53
CA LEU A 53 -12.00 -3.14 0.67
C LEU A 53 -13.07 -3.88 1.49
N PRO A 54 -12.67 -4.91 2.25
CA PRO A 54 -13.60 -5.49 3.21
C PRO A 54 -14.17 -4.41 4.13
N ALA A 55 -15.45 -4.57 4.48
CA ALA A 55 -16.13 -3.52 5.25
C ALA A 55 -15.41 -3.20 6.55
N TRP A 56 -14.93 -4.23 7.26
CA TRP A 56 -14.28 -3.99 8.54
C TRP A 56 -13.00 -3.16 8.38
N LEU A 57 -12.28 -3.35 7.30
CA LEU A 57 -11.05 -2.61 7.04
C LEU A 57 -11.35 -1.17 6.63
N ARG A 58 -12.31 -1.01 5.70
CA ARG A 58 -12.73 0.31 5.23
C ARG A 58 -13.30 1.14 6.39
N ASP A 59 -14.19 0.54 7.16
CA ASP A 59 -14.83 1.23 8.27
C ASP A 59 -13.84 1.52 9.38
N GLY A 60 -12.91 0.60 9.61
CA GLY A 60 -11.86 0.80 10.61
C GLY A 60 -10.99 2.00 10.29
N TYR A 61 -10.58 2.14 9.03
CA TYR A 61 -9.76 3.28 8.66
C TYR A 61 -10.57 4.59 8.69
N ALA A 62 -11.84 4.54 8.29
CA ALA A 62 -12.72 5.71 8.39
C ALA A 62 -12.86 6.16 9.84
N GLN A 63 -12.98 5.21 10.76
CA GLN A 63 -13.06 5.54 12.19
C GLN A 63 -11.75 6.15 12.67
N ALA A 64 -10.62 5.60 12.27
CA ALA A 64 -9.33 6.17 12.63
C ALA A 64 -9.22 7.61 12.14
N THR A 65 -9.73 7.88 10.94
CA THR A 65 -9.73 9.23 10.38
C THR A 65 -10.58 10.18 11.19
N ARG A 66 -11.82 9.75 11.55
CA ARG A 66 -12.74 10.59 12.33
C ARG A 66 -12.18 10.90 13.71
N ASN A 67 -11.49 9.96 14.31
CA ASN A 67 -11.00 10.09 15.67
C ASN A 67 -9.63 10.73 15.78
N ALA A 68 -8.98 10.98 14.67
CA ALA A 68 -7.61 11.55 14.69
C ALA A 68 -7.68 13.02 15.16
N PRO A 69 -6.91 13.37 16.19
CA PRO A 69 -6.77 14.77 16.55
C PRO A 69 -6.16 15.57 15.42
N GLU A 70 -6.40 16.86 15.43
CA GLU A 70 -5.83 17.74 14.41
C GLU A 70 -4.31 17.60 14.36
N GLY A 71 -3.74 17.50 13.16
CA GLY A 71 -2.31 17.37 12.97
C GLY A 71 -1.79 15.96 13.08
N LYS A 72 -2.66 14.98 13.38
CA LYS A 72 -2.25 13.59 13.47
C LYS A 72 -2.65 12.81 12.22
N GLN A 73 -1.75 11.97 11.76
CA GLN A 73 -2.02 11.10 10.62
C GLN A 73 -2.75 9.84 11.10
N PRO A 74 -3.95 9.56 10.58
CA PRO A 74 -4.63 8.33 10.96
C PRO A 74 -3.80 7.09 10.59
N LEU A 75 -3.77 6.14 11.48
CA LEU A 75 -3.11 4.85 11.30
C LEU A 75 -4.00 3.79 11.89
N LEU A 76 -4.39 2.81 11.07
CA LEU A 76 -5.16 1.69 11.55
C LEU A 76 -4.22 0.52 11.82
N VAL A 77 -4.31 -0.04 13.01
CA VAL A 77 -3.55 -1.25 13.34
C VAL A 77 -4.52 -2.42 13.33
N VAL A 78 -4.14 -3.48 12.61
CA VAL A 78 -4.95 -4.67 12.46
C VAL A 78 -4.20 -5.85 13.05
N HIS A 79 -4.88 -6.60 13.93
CA HIS A 79 -4.30 -7.78 14.55
C HIS A 79 -5.17 -8.99 14.25
N PRO A 80 -4.75 -9.86 13.32
CA PRO A 80 -5.51 -11.09 13.05
C PRO A 80 -5.51 -11.99 14.28
N LYS A 81 -6.66 -12.62 14.52
CA LYS A 81 -6.80 -13.52 15.66
C LYS A 81 -5.75 -14.63 15.58
N HIS A 82 -5.13 -14.93 16.72
CA HIS A 82 -4.09 -15.97 16.86
C HIS A 82 -2.78 -15.66 16.14
N SER A 83 -2.62 -14.48 15.60
CA SER A 83 -1.39 -14.07 14.96
C SER A 83 -0.50 -13.31 15.96
N ARG A 84 0.80 -13.38 15.75
CA ARG A 84 1.74 -12.55 16.50
C ARG A 84 2.06 -11.27 15.79
N ILE A 85 1.51 -11.09 14.56
CA ILE A 85 1.85 -9.97 13.71
C ILE A 85 0.75 -8.93 13.78
N TYR A 86 1.15 -7.68 13.93
CA TYR A 86 0.27 -6.52 13.86
C TYR A 86 0.57 -5.80 12.56
N TYR A 87 -0.45 -5.48 11.81
CA TYR A 87 -0.29 -4.81 10.52
C TYR A 87 -0.71 -3.35 10.65
N ALA A 88 0.00 -2.49 9.93
CA ALA A 88 -0.32 -1.07 9.87
C ALA A 88 -0.95 -0.75 8.53
N VAL A 89 -2.01 0.02 8.56
CA VAL A 89 -2.73 0.44 7.34
C VAL A 89 -2.78 1.95 7.30
N LEU A 90 -2.26 2.50 6.21
CA LEU A 90 -2.34 3.93 5.94
C LEU A 90 -2.21 4.11 4.42
N PRO A 91 -2.58 5.28 3.88
CA PRO A 91 -2.46 5.50 2.44
C PRO A 91 -1.01 5.40 1.98
N LEU A 92 -0.81 4.78 0.83
CA LEU A 92 0.53 4.55 0.31
C LEU A 92 1.30 5.84 0.07
N ASP A 93 0.64 6.85 -0.47
CA ASP A 93 1.29 8.13 -0.74
C ASP A 93 1.78 8.80 0.54
N VAL A 94 1.04 8.64 1.64
CA VAL A 94 1.45 9.17 2.94
C VAL A 94 2.71 8.47 3.43
N LEU A 95 2.72 7.13 3.32
CA LEU A 95 3.90 6.35 3.73
C LEU A 95 5.13 6.77 2.93
N VAL A 96 4.99 6.89 1.62
CA VAL A 96 6.10 7.26 0.74
C VAL A 96 6.62 8.66 1.10
N GLU A 97 5.71 9.59 1.35
CA GLU A 97 6.08 10.95 1.74
C GLU A 97 6.89 10.96 3.04
N MET A 98 6.45 10.17 4.02
CA MET A 98 7.15 10.08 5.29
C MET A 98 8.55 9.49 5.14
N ILE A 99 8.69 8.50 4.27
CA ILE A 99 9.97 7.85 4.04
C ILE A 99 10.96 8.80 3.37
N LYS A 100 10.47 9.64 2.48
CA LYS A 100 11.34 10.55 1.73
C LYS A 100 11.80 11.76 2.52
N GLN A 101 11.24 11.99 3.67
CA GLN A 101 11.63 13.15 4.51
C GLN A 101 12.91 12.93 5.31
#